data_71b0498520c04cf856f67f8331676b2a
#
_entry.id   71b0498520c04cf856f67f8331676b2a
#
_cell.length_a   1.000
_cell.length_b   1.000
_cell.length_c   1.000
_cell.angle_alpha   90.00
_cell.angle_beta   90.00
_cell.angle_gamma   90.00
#
_symmetry.space_group_name_H-M   'P 1'
#
loop_
_entity.id
_entity.type
_entity.pdbx_description
1 polymer ?
#
loop_
_entity_poly.entity_id
_entity_poly.type
_entity_poly.pdbx_seq_one_letter_code
_entity_poly.pdbx_strand_id
1 'polypeptide(L)'
;MTEFYKNLGYNAYYMMNNVKSLDIDKEEKNLYKTKQENQSVNIGIYNAHSRELKNIYTQILATTFLKETNIDIVPISKEVKQYLKALDIKYTCIDKFIPTEELMKRIKRNDINIYVTFTECSPMFPMESFEQGVPCLIGNNNDYFLGSKLRDYVCVNREDDPREIRDKIRNVLENKEEVLELYKKWKDNFNIEVKKQVKEFLEG
;
A
#
# COMPACT_ATOMS: atom_id res chain seq x y z
N MET A 1 -18.97 -14.40 1.82
CA MET A 1 -19.16 -14.74 3.26
C MET A 1 -20.49 -14.21 3.80
N THR A 2 -20.84 -12.94 3.60
CA THR A 2 -22.12 -12.34 4.05
C THR A 2 -23.35 -13.13 3.55
N GLU A 3 -23.40 -13.47 2.27
CA GLU A 3 -24.47 -14.30 1.68
C GLU A 3 -24.59 -15.68 2.33
N PHE A 4 -23.47 -16.29 2.70
CA PHE A 4 -23.46 -17.58 3.42
C PHE A 4 -24.19 -17.47 4.76
N TYR A 5 -23.89 -16.42 5.56
CA TYR A 5 -24.55 -16.23 6.83
C TYR A 5 -26.02 -15.84 6.69
N LYS A 6 -26.40 -15.05 5.68
CA LYS A 6 -27.81 -14.75 5.37
C LYS A 6 -28.58 -16.03 5.04
N ASN A 7 -28.01 -16.93 4.25
CA ASN A 7 -28.62 -18.22 3.92
C ASN A 7 -28.79 -19.15 5.14
N LEU A 8 -28.01 -18.93 6.20
CA LEU A 8 -28.17 -19.61 7.49
C LEU A 8 -29.18 -18.90 8.42
N GLY A 9 -29.85 -17.85 7.96
CA GLY A 9 -30.85 -17.10 8.74
C GLY A 9 -30.27 -16.03 9.67
N TYR A 10 -28.99 -15.71 9.55
CA TYR A 10 -28.38 -14.61 10.32
C TYR A 10 -28.63 -13.26 9.63
N ASN A 11 -28.83 -12.22 10.46
CA ASN A 11 -28.86 -10.85 9.98
C ASN A 11 -27.42 -10.36 9.74
N ALA A 12 -26.86 -10.65 8.55
CA ALA A 12 -25.46 -10.42 8.22
C ALA A 12 -25.31 -9.27 7.22
N TYR A 13 -24.41 -8.35 7.52
CA TYR A 13 -24.07 -7.19 6.68
C TYR A 13 -22.60 -7.20 6.32
N TYR A 14 -22.30 -6.78 5.09
CA TYR A 14 -20.94 -6.47 4.68
C TYR A 14 -20.66 -4.99 4.95
N MET A 15 -19.64 -4.71 5.74
CA MET A 15 -19.21 -3.34 6.02
C MET A 15 -17.72 -3.20 5.76
N MET A 16 -17.36 -2.08 5.13
CA MET A 16 -15.98 -1.70 4.89
C MET A 16 -15.53 -0.60 5.87
N ASN A 17 -14.23 -0.50 6.09
CA ASN A 17 -13.65 0.57 6.89
C ASN A 17 -13.69 1.89 6.12
N ASN A 18 -14.12 2.97 6.77
CA ASN A 18 -14.07 4.30 6.19
C ASN A 18 -12.62 4.80 6.08
N VAL A 19 -12.29 5.43 4.95
CA VAL A 19 -10.98 6.07 4.76
C VAL A 19 -11.03 7.47 5.36
N LYS A 20 -10.27 7.68 6.44
CA LYS A 20 -10.14 9.01 7.05
C LYS A 20 -9.27 9.89 6.16
N SER A 21 -9.73 11.11 5.89
CA SER A 21 -8.85 12.14 5.37
C SER A 21 -7.86 12.54 6.46
N LEU A 22 -6.58 12.42 6.17
CA LEU A 22 -5.54 12.98 7.01
C LEU A 22 -5.36 14.43 6.57
N ASP A 23 -5.44 15.37 7.52
CA ASP A 23 -5.14 16.78 7.25
C ASP A 23 -3.65 16.89 6.88
N ILE A 24 -3.39 16.91 5.59
CA ILE A 24 -2.04 17.18 5.08
C ILE A 24 -1.88 18.70 5.08
N ASP A 25 -0.92 19.20 5.85
CA ASP A 25 -0.55 20.61 5.82
C ASP A 25 -0.33 21.06 4.38
N LYS A 26 -1.11 22.06 3.97
CA LYS A 26 -1.11 22.57 2.57
C LYS A 26 0.25 23.11 2.13
N GLU A 27 1.10 23.49 3.07
CA GLU A 27 2.44 24.03 2.79
C GLU A 27 3.44 22.99 2.26
N GLU A 28 3.24 21.70 2.56
CA GLU A 28 4.15 20.64 2.09
C GLU A 28 3.83 20.11 0.68
N LYS A 29 2.71 20.51 0.06
CA LYS A 29 2.36 20.08 -1.31
C LYS A 29 3.36 20.47 -2.40
N ASN A 30 4.22 21.47 -2.14
CA ASN A 30 5.21 21.95 -3.10
C ASN A 30 6.52 21.13 -3.14
N LEU A 31 6.67 20.11 -2.30
CA LEU A 31 7.87 19.24 -2.28
C LEU A 31 7.82 18.09 -3.28
N TYR A 32 6.70 17.88 -3.94
CA TYR A 32 6.56 16.86 -4.99
C TYR A 32 7.07 17.34 -6.36
N LYS A 33 8.31 17.84 -6.39
CA LYS A 33 8.98 18.06 -7.67
C LYS A 33 9.31 16.70 -8.26
N THR A 34 8.90 16.48 -9.51
CA THR A 34 9.36 15.39 -10.37
C THR A 34 10.86 15.19 -10.18
N LYS A 35 11.26 14.04 -9.63
CA LYS A 35 12.68 13.69 -9.50
C LYS A 35 13.27 13.60 -10.91
N GLN A 36 14.43 14.21 -11.12
CA GLN A 36 15.19 14.05 -12.35
C GLN A 36 15.60 12.56 -12.50
N GLU A 37 15.75 12.07 -13.72
CA GLU A 37 16.01 10.67 -14.10
C GLU A 37 17.19 9.96 -13.38
N ASN A 38 18.01 10.70 -12.62
CA ASN A 38 19.21 10.22 -11.92
C ASN A 38 19.08 10.15 -10.39
N GLN A 39 17.89 10.25 -9.82
CA GLN A 39 17.72 10.14 -8.37
C GLN A 39 17.29 8.73 -7.94
N SER A 40 17.87 8.22 -6.82
CA SER A 40 17.48 6.96 -6.23
C SER A 40 15.98 6.96 -5.84
N VAL A 41 15.30 5.84 -6.10
CA VAL A 41 13.88 5.66 -5.75
C VAL A 41 13.79 5.21 -4.29
N ASN A 42 13.04 5.93 -3.47
CA ASN A 42 12.75 5.55 -2.09
C ASN A 42 11.49 4.69 -2.03
N ILE A 43 11.62 3.47 -1.53
CA ILE A 43 10.55 2.48 -1.48
C ILE A 43 10.28 2.10 -0.03
N GLY A 44 9.03 2.27 0.43
CA GLY A 44 8.63 1.85 1.78
C GLY A 44 8.04 0.44 1.80
N ILE A 45 8.47 -0.39 2.75
CA ILE A 45 7.93 -1.71 3.01
C ILE A 45 7.67 -1.83 4.53
N TYR A 46 6.41 -1.68 4.94
CA TYR A 46 6.03 -1.58 6.35
C TYR A 46 5.22 -2.78 6.87
N ASN A 47 5.35 -3.91 6.21
CA ASN A 47 4.73 -5.18 6.59
C ASN A 47 5.76 -6.26 6.95
N ALA A 48 6.97 -5.85 7.32
CA ALA A 48 8.16 -6.68 7.43
C ALA A 48 8.18 -7.60 8.67
N HIS A 49 7.03 -8.08 9.11
CA HIS A 49 7.01 -9.24 9.97
C HIS A 49 7.49 -10.47 9.21
N SER A 50 8.22 -11.34 9.90
CA SER A 50 8.73 -12.63 9.39
C SER A 50 7.64 -13.64 9.00
N ARG A 51 6.38 -13.21 8.89
CA ARG A 51 5.29 -14.04 8.42
C ARG A 51 5.40 -14.19 6.91
N GLU A 52 5.51 -15.41 6.42
CA GLU A 52 5.58 -15.74 4.98
C GLU A 52 4.44 -15.09 4.19
N LEU A 53 3.24 -15.03 4.78
CA LEU A 53 2.06 -14.41 4.18
C LEU A 53 2.23 -12.91 3.87
N LYS A 54 3.21 -12.24 4.45
CA LYS A 54 3.53 -10.84 4.16
C LYS A 54 4.43 -10.66 2.93
N ASN A 55 4.91 -11.76 2.34
CA ASN A 55 5.63 -11.78 1.07
C ASN A 55 6.83 -10.82 0.99
N ILE A 56 7.51 -10.63 2.12
CA ILE A 56 8.56 -9.60 2.25
C ILE A 56 9.75 -9.85 1.29
N TYR A 57 10.14 -11.11 1.10
CA TYR A 57 11.32 -11.47 0.31
C TYR A 57 11.12 -11.19 -1.19
N THR A 58 9.93 -11.49 -1.74
CA THR A 58 9.60 -11.19 -3.15
C THR A 58 9.54 -9.69 -3.39
N GLN A 59 8.94 -8.93 -2.45
CA GLN A 59 8.90 -7.48 -2.53
C GLN A 59 10.30 -6.86 -2.53
N ILE A 60 11.20 -7.31 -1.65
CA ILE A 60 12.60 -6.87 -1.63
C ILE A 60 13.30 -7.26 -2.94
N LEU A 61 13.14 -8.51 -3.38
CA LEU A 61 13.77 -8.98 -4.63
C LEU A 61 13.35 -8.15 -5.84
N ALA A 62 12.10 -7.73 -5.90
CA ALA A 62 11.59 -6.88 -6.99
C ALA A 62 12.38 -5.57 -7.11
N THR A 63 12.86 -5.01 -5.99
CA THR A 63 13.61 -3.76 -6.00
C THR A 63 15.01 -3.89 -6.60
N THR A 64 15.60 -5.08 -6.61
CA THR A 64 16.93 -5.33 -7.22
C THR A 64 16.94 -5.16 -8.74
N PHE A 65 15.76 -5.23 -9.37
CA PHE A 65 15.62 -5.00 -10.82
C PHE A 65 15.41 -3.53 -11.19
N LEU A 66 15.44 -2.62 -10.21
CA LEU A 66 15.38 -1.18 -10.42
C LEU A 66 16.79 -0.58 -10.32
N LYS A 67 17.01 0.56 -10.98
CA LYS A 67 18.26 1.31 -10.81
C LYS A 67 18.18 2.11 -9.52
N GLU A 68 19.24 2.09 -8.72
CA GLU A 68 19.40 2.92 -7.53
C GLU A 68 18.16 3.06 -6.64
N THR A 69 17.95 2.07 -5.79
CA THR A 69 16.86 2.08 -4.81
C THR A 69 17.39 2.25 -3.40
N ASN A 70 16.58 2.88 -2.56
CA ASN A 70 16.74 2.89 -1.11
C ASN A 70 15.45 2.39 -0.48
N ILE A 71 15.54 1.35 0.37
CA ILE A 71 14.36 0.74 0.99
C ILE A 71 14.23 1.23 2.43
N ASP A 72 13.04 1.67 2.82
CA ASP A 72 12.68 1.93 4.21
C ASP A 72 11.79 0.82 4.76
N ILE A 73 12.26 0.10 5.79
CA ILE A 73 11.58 -1.08 6.35
C ILE A 73 11.37 -0.91 7.86
N VAL A 74 10.11 -1.06 8.31
CA VAL A 74 9.74 -1.00 9.73
C VAL A 74 8.53 -1.90 10.00
N PRO A 75 8.58 -2.74 11.04
CA PRO A 75 9.77 -3.24 11.71
C PRO A 75 10.54 -4.24 10.85
N ILE A 76 11.79 -4.49 11.15
CA ILE A 76 12.61 -5.45 10.39
C ILE A 76 13.09 -6.60 11.30
N SER A 77 13.03 -7.83 10.78
CA SER A 77 13.61 -9.00 11.44
C SER A 77 15.10 -9.17 11.11
N LYS A 78 15.78 -10.01 11.91
CA LYS A 78 17.18 -10.34 11.68
C LYS A 78 17.41 -11.01 10.33
N GLU A 79 16.51 -11.90 9.93
CA GLU A 79 16.56 -12.66 8.68
C GLU A 79 16.42 -11.73 7.47
N VAL A 80 15.48 -10.79 7.54
CA VAL A 80 15.31 -9.77 6.49
C VAL A 80 16.52 -8.86 6.39
N LYS A 81 17.15 -8.48 7.51
CA LYS A 81 18.44 -7.74 7.48
C LYS A 81 19.54 -8.52 6.76
N GLN A 82 19.64 -9.83 7.03
CA GLN A 82 20.62 -10.69 6.35
C GLN A 82 20.35 -10.79 4.86
N TYR A 83 19.08 -10.89 4.47
CA TYR A 83 18.68 -10.95 3.07
C TYR A 83 19.02 -9.66 2.30
N LEU A 84 18.72 -8.48 2.88
CA LEU A 84 19.09 -7.19 2.30
C LEU A 84 20.60 -7.04 2.10
N LYS A 85 21.40 -7.48 3.08
CA LYS A 85 22.86 -7.47 2.99
C LYS A 85 23.37 -8.42 1.89
N ALA A 86 22.78 -9.61 1.75
CA ALA A 86 23.16 -10.57 0.73
C ALA A 86 22.87 -10.05 -0.70
N LEU A 87 21.86 -9.20 -0.84
CA LEU A 87 21.51 -8.56 -2.12
C LEU A 87 22.20 -7.21 -2.35
N ASP A 88 23.06 -6.77 -1.43
CA ASP A 88 23.75 -5.45 -1.49
C ASP A 88 22.80 -4.25 -1.70
N ILE A 89 21.65 -4.29 -1.04
CA ILE A 89 20.61 -3.25 -1.15
C ILE A 89 20.86 -2.18 -0.09
N LYS A 90 20.77 -0.90 -0.49
CA LYS A 90 20.74 0.23 0.45
C LYS A 90 19.40 0.26 1.19
N TYR A 91 19.43 0.34 2.52
CA TYR A 91 18.21 0.38 3.32
C TYR A 91 18.34 1.23 4.57
N THR A 92 17.20 1.76 5.02
CA THR A 92 16.99 2.28 6.37
C THR A 92 15.99 1.36 7.09
N CYS A 93 16.18 1.16 8.38
CA CYS A 93 15.29 0.27 9.11
C CYS A 93 15.19 0.63 10.60
N ILE A 94 14.07 0.20 11.20
CA ILE A 94 13.89 0.14 12.65
C ILE A 94 13.43 -1.28 12.98
N ASP A 95 14.00 -1.86 14.03
CA ASP A 95 13.75 -3.25 14.46
C ASP A 95 12.64 -3.40 15.49
N LYS A 96 11.93 -2.32 15.78
CA LYS A 96 10.77 -2.28 16.68
C LYS A 96 9.60 -1.55 16.06
N PHE A 97 8.42 -1.75 16.64
CA PHE A 97 7.26 -0.92 16.30
C PHE A 97 7.50 0.53 16.70
N ILE A 98 7.01 1.43 15.86
CA ILE A 98 7.08 2.88 16.08
C ILE A 98 5.66 3.45 16.21
N PRO A 99 5.50 4.61 16.86
CA PRO A 99 4.23 5.30 16.91
C PRO A 99 3.68 5.62 15.52
N THR A 100 2.35 5.64 15.37
CA THR A 100 1.68 5.91 14.09
C THR A 100 2.13 7.23 13.46
N GLU A 101 2.31 8.29 14.26
CA GLU A 101 2.78 9.58 13.75
C GLU A 101 4.17 9.49 13.10
N GLU A 102 5.10 8.75 13.71
CA GLU A 102 6.43 8.54 13.15
C GLU A 102 6.36 7.70 11.86
N LEU A 103 5.48 6.67 11.85
CA LEU A 103 5.24 5.86 10.66
C LEU A 103 4.71 6.73 9.50
N MET A 104 3.73 7.61 9.74
CA MET A 104 3.20 8.50 8.71
C MET A 104 4.28 9.42 8.13
N LYS A 105 5.15 9.98 8.96
CA LYS A 105 6.30 10.78 8.51
C LYS A 105 7.27 9.99 7.62
N ARG A 106 7.45 8.70 7.90
CA ARG A 106 8.30 7.82 7.07
C ARG A 106 7.63 7.49 5.75
N ILE A 107 6.37 7.07 5.78
CA ILE A 107 5.56 6.79 4.58
C ILE A 107 5.67 7.96 3.59
N LYS A 108 5.49 9.18 4.07
CA LYS A 108 5.49 10.41 3.26
C LYS A 108 6.81 10.69 2.54
N ARG A 109 7.94 10.17 3.02
CA ARG A 109 9.27 10.37 2.41
C ARG A 109 9.54 9.46 1.22
N ASN A 110 8.71 8.44 1.01
CA ASN A 110 8.90 7.48 -0.06
C ASN A 110 8.30 8.00 -1.38
N ASP A 111 8.81 7.48 -2.47
CA ASP A 111 8.24 7.72 -3.80
C ASP A 111 7.06 6.79 -4.06
N ILE A 112 7.15 5.57 -3.51
CA ILE A 112 6.13 4.52 -3.56
C ILE A 112 6.24 3.63 -2.33
N ASN A 113 5.12 3.07 -1.87
CA ASN A 113 5.10 2.02 -0.87
C ASN A 113 4.63 0.70 -1.49
N ILE A 114 5.08 -0.43 -0.92
CA ILE A 114 4.72 -1.75 -1.40
C ILE A 114 4.04 -2.53 -0.27
N TYR A 115 2.87 -3.08 -0.56
CA TYR A 115 2.08 -3.93 0.33
C TYR A 115 1.51 -5.13 -0.43
N VAL A 116 2.36 -5.83 -1.17
CA VAL A 116 2.02 -6.98 -2.00
C VAL A 116 2.11 -8.25 -1.14
N THR A 117 1.07 -8.50 -0.36
CA THR A 117 0.95 -9.66 0.55
C THR A 117 0.22 -10.80 -0.12
N PHE A 118 0.36 -12.04 0.37
CA PHE A 118 -0.38 -13.20 -0.14
C PHE A 118 -1.80 -13.30 0.41
N THR A 119 -2.08 -12.71 1.57
CA THR A 119 -3.43 -12.70 2.15
C THR A 119 -3.62 -11.52 3.08
N GLU A 120 -4.78 -10.90 2.97
CA GLU A 120 -5.25 -9.82 3.83
C GLU A 120 -6.79 -9.86 3.93
N CYS A 121 -7.31 -9.27 5.00
CA CYS A 121 -8.76 -9.07 5.13
C CYS A 121 -9.15 -7.66 4.66
N SER A 122 -8.63 -6.64 5.34
CA SER A 122 -8.95 -5.22 5.08
C SER A 122 -7.76 -4.35 5.51
N PRO A 123 -6.66 -4.36 4.73
CA PRO A 123 -5.44 -3.66 5.10
C PRO A 123 -5.63 -2.14 5.02
N MET A 124 -5.43 -1.43 6.11
CA MET A 124 -5.52 0.04 6.12
C MET A 124 -4.28 0.72 5.54
N PHE A 125 -3.12 0.06 5.60
CA PHE A 125 -1.85 0.64 5.18
C PHE A 125 -1.84 1.23 3.75
N PRO A 126 -2.42 0.59 2.71
CA PRO A 126 -2.50 1.19 1.38
C PRO A 126 -3.23 2.53 1.38
N MET A 127 -4.34 2.63 2.15
CA MET A 127 -5.11 3.87 2.26
C MET A 127 -4.31 4.95 2.99
N GLU A 128 -3.65 4.60 4.10
CA GLU A 128 -2.77 5.50 4.85
C GLU A 128 -1.64 6.05 3.96
N SER A 129 -1.06 5.21 3.10
CA SER A 129 -0.04 5.62 2.13
C SER A 129 -0.58 6.66 1.15
N PHE A 130 -1.72 6.38 0.52
CA PHE A 130 -2.34 7.31 -0.41
C PHE A 130 -2.75 8.63 0.24
N GLU A 131 -3.22 8.60 1.50
CA GLU A 131 -3.55 9.82 2.26
C GLU A 131 -2.30 10.67 2.56
N GLN A 132 -1.10 10.08 2.57
CA GLN A 132 0.17 10.82 2.62
C GLN A 132 0.64 11.29 1.23
N GLY A 133 -0.13 11.08 0.17
CA GLY A 133 0.25 11.44 -1.20
C GLY A 133 1.28 10.49 -1.82
N VAL A 134 1.42 9.28 -1.29
CA VAL A 134 2.35 8.26 -1.78
C VAL A 134 1.57 7.06 -2.30
N PRO A 135 1.70 6.71 -3.59
CA PRO A 135 1.07 5.50 -4.12
C PRO A 135 1.51 4.24 -3.38
N CYS A 136 0.61 3.25 -3.32
CA CYS A 136 0.92 1.96 -2.71
C CYS A 136 0.50 0.81 -3.64
N LEU A 137 1.43 -0.11 -3.91
CA LEU A 137 1.09 -1.38 -4.57
C LEU A 137 0.39 -2.31 -3.59
N ILE A 138 -0.58 -3.05 -4.08
CA ILE A 138 -1.32 -4.08 -3.35
C ILE A 138 -1.28 -5.42 -4.07
N GLY A 139 -1.49 -6.52 -3.34
CA GLY A 139 -1.74 -7.84 -3.92
C GLY A 139 -3.19 -7.99 -4.39
N ASN A 140 -3.44 -9.03 -5.18
CA ASN A 140 -4.76 -9.36 -5.72
C ASN A 140 -5.63 -10.17 -4.73
N ASN A 141 -5.41 -10.00 -3.43
CA ASN A 141 -6.04 -10.75 -2.36
C ASN A 141 -7.10 -9.96 -1.59
N ASN A 142 -7.51 -8.82 -2.11
CA ASN A 142 -8.54 -7.95 -1.53
C ASN A 142 -9.32 -7.22 -2.62
N ASP A 143 -10.47 -6.67 -2.24
CA ASP A 143 -11.42 -6.03 -3.16
C ASP A 143 -11.19 -4.52 -3.32
N TYR A 144 -10.08 -3.97 -2.81
CA TYR A 144 -9.80 -2.56 -2.99
C TYR A 144 -9.63 -2.18 -4.45
N PHE A 145 -10.18 -1.05 -4.80
CA PHE A 145 -10.13 -0.45 -6.13
C PHE A 145 -10.83 -1.25 -7.24
N LEU A 146 -11.64 -2.29 -6.91
CA LEU A 146 -12.43 -3.03 -7.90
C LEU A 146 -13.29 -2.08 -8.73
N GLY A 147 -13.30 -2.31 -10.05
CA GLY A 147 -14.05 -1.48 -11.00
C GLY A 147 -13.45 -0.09 -11.24
N SER A 148 -12.30 0.23 -10.65
CA SER A 148 -11.57 1.48 -10.88
C SER A 148 -10.31 1.25 -11.70
N LYS A 149 -10.01 2.15 -12.64
CA LYS A 149 -8.73 2.20 -13.36
C LYS A 149 -7.51 2.24 -12.43
N LEU A 150 -7.68 2.74 -11.20
CA LEU A 150 -6.63 2.71 -10.19
C LEU A 150 -6.08 1.30 -9.94
N ARG A 151 -6.97 0.28 -9.93
CA ARG A 151 -6.56 -1.11 -9.73
C ARG A 151 -5.58 -1.60 -10.78
N ASP A 152 -5.75 -1.18 -12.04
CA ASP A 152 -4.87 -1.57 -13.14
C ASP A 152 -3.43 -1.08 -12.92
N TYR A 153 -3.27 0.06 -12.26
CA TYR A 153 -1.97 0.61 -11.88
C TYR A 153 -1.35 -0.11 -10.69
N VAL A 154 -2.11 -0.30 -9.61
CA VAL A 154 -1.53 -0.61 -8.30
C VAL A 154 -1.68 -2.07 -7.86
N CYS A 155 -2.56 -2.86 -8.50
CA CYS A 155 -2.75 -4.26 -8.14
C CYS A 155 -1.76 -5.15 -8.89
N VAL A 156 -1.04 -5.97 -8.12
CA VAL A 156 -0.17 -7.04 -8.62
C VAL A 156 -0.98 -8.33 -8.65
N ASN A 157 -1.06 -8.98 -9.80
CA ASN A 157 -1.88 -10.18 -9.97
C ASN A 157 -1.13 -11.47 -9.57
N ARG A 158 0.20 -11.47 -9.72
CA ARG A 158 1.06 -12.57 -9.30
C ARG A 158 2.01 -12.06 -8.24
N GLU A 159 1.58 -12.14 -6.99
CA GLU A 159 2.29 -11.58 -5.83
C GLU A 159 3.67 -12.24 -5.62
N ASP A 160 3.87 -13.44 -6.14
CA ASP A 160 5.12 -14.19 -6.11
C ASP A 160 6.07 -13.87 -7.28
N ASP A 161 5.66 -13.05 -8.24
CA ASP A 161 6.50 -12.63 -9.36
C ASP A 161 7.18 -11.27 -9.11
N PRO A 162 8.46 -11.23 -8.75
CA PRO A 162 9.16 -9.98 -8.49
C PRO A 162 9.30 -9.09 -9.73
N ARG A 163 9.17 -9.65 -10.94
CA ARG A 163 9.22 -8.89 -12.19
C ARG A 163 7.93 -8.12 -12.40
N GLU A 164 6.78 -8.73 -12.10
CA GLU A 164 5.50 -8.02 -12.16
C GLU A 164 5.46 -6.88 -11.13
N ILE A 165 5.92 -7.12 -9.90
CA ILE A 165 6.03 -6.07 -8.88
C ILE A 165 6.91 -4.92 -9.39
N ARG A 166 8.10 -5.22 -9.95
CA ARG A 166 8.98 -4.20 -10.55
C ARG A 166 8.29 -3.40 -11.64
N ASP A 167 7.59 -4.05 -12.57
CA ASP A 167 6.93 -3.38 -13.70
C ASP A 167 5.80 -2.49 -13.21
N LYS A 168 5.07 -2.91 -12.18
CA LYS A 168 4.06 -2.08 -11.51
C LYS A 168 4.69 -0.87 -10.81
N ILE A 169 5.83 -1.04 -10.12
CA ILE A 169 6.56 0.09 -9.52
C ILE A 169 6.88 1.13 -10.58
N ARG A 170 7.49 0.72 -11.71
CA ARG A 170 7.84 1.63 -12.80
C ARG A 170 6.62 2.37 -13.34
N ASN A 171 5.59 1.62 -13.69
CA ASN A 171 4.36 2.18 -14.26
C ASN A 171 3.70 3.20 -13.31
N VAL A 172 3.64 2.90 -12.01
CA VAL A 172 3.09 3.83 -11.01
C VAL A 172 3.95 5.09 -10.85
N LEU A 173 5.27 4.97 -10.86
CA LEU A 173 6.17 6.12 -10.75
C LEU A 173 6.09 7.03 -11.97
N GLU A 174 5.99 6.47 -13.18
CA GLU A 174 5.82 7.20 -14.44
C GLU A 174 4.46 7.93 -14.51
N ASN A 175 3.42 7.39 -13.86
CA ASN A 175 2.05 7.92 -13.90
C ASN A 175 1.56 8.40 -12.53
N LYS A 176 2.47 8.84 -11.65
CA LYS A 176 2.17 9.11 -10.23
C LYS A 176 1.02 10.09 -10.02
N GLU A 177 0.98 11.17 -10.78
CA GLU A 177 -0.07 12.19 -10.68
C GLU A 177 -1.45 11.62 -11.03
N GLU A 178 -1.54 10.88 -12.13
CA GLU A 178 -2.79 10.21 -12.54
C GLU A 178 -3.25 9.20 -11.48
N VAL A 179 -2.33 8.39 -10.94
CA VAL A 179 -2.62 7.41 -9.89
C VAL A 179 -3.20 8.06 -8.65
N LEU A 180 -2.63 9.19 -8.21
CA LEU A 180 -3.13 9.94 -7.06
C LEU A 180 -4.50 10.58 -7.32
N GLU A 181 -4.75 11.10 -8.52
CA GLU A 181 -6.07 11.63 -8.88
C GLU A 181 -7.14 10.53 -8.98
N LEU A 182 -6.79 9.35 -9.51
CA LEU A 182 -7.68 8.19 -9.53
C LEU A 182 -8.04 7.73 -8.11
N TYR A 183 -7.07 7.75 -7.18
CA TYR A 183 -7.33 7.44 -5.77
C TYR A 183 -8.31 8.40 -5.13
N LYS A 184 -8.16 9.71 -5.32
CA LYS A 184 -9.10 10.71 -4.77
C LYS A 184 -10.52 10.45 -5.22
N LYS A 185 -10.72 10.22 -6.54
CA LYS A 185 -12.05 9.91 -7.11
C LYS A 185 -12.63 8.61 -6.54
N TRP A 186 -11.79 7.58 -6.42
CA TRP A 186 -12.21 6.32 -5.84
C TRP A 186 -12.61 6.48 -4.38
N LYS A 187 -11.81 7.19 -3.57
CA LYS A 187 -12.05 7.41 -2.14
C LYS A 187 -13.39 8.10 -1.87
N ASP A 188 -13.72 9.12 -2.65
CA ASP A 188 -14.98 9.85 -2.48
C ASP A 188 -16.18 8.91 -2.68
N ASN A 189 -16.17 8.12 -3.74
CA ASN A 189 -17.22 7.13 -4.02
C ASN A 189 -17.24 6.02 -2.94
N PHE A 190 -16.08 5.51 -2.55
CA PHE A 190 -15.95 4.49 -1.53
C PHE A 190 -16.53 4.92 -0.18
N ASN A 191 -16.20 6.13 0.27
CA ASN A 191 -16.72 6.66 1.53
C ASN A 191 -18.24 6.92 1.51
N ILE A 192 -18.81 7.25 0.36
CA ILE A 192 -20.28 7.34 0.19
C ILE A 192 -20.91 5.95 0.39
N GLU A 193 -20.35 4.92 -0.25
CA GLU A 193 -20.85 3.55 -0.15
C GLU A 193 -20.73 2.99 1.28
N VAL A 194 -19.59 3.23 1.95
CA VAL A 194 -19.41 2.83 3.36
C VAL A 194 -20.45 3.46 4.26
N LYS A 195 -20.73 4.76 4.10
CA LYS A 195 -21.76 5.45 4.88
C LYS A 195 -23.15 4.85 4.64
N LYS A 196 -23.46 4.49 3.40
CA LYS A 196 -24.72 3.82 3.06
C LYS A 196 -24.84 2.47 3.74
N GLN A 197 -23.79 1.64 3.68
CA GLN A 197 -23.75 0.32 4.34
C GLN A 197 -23.96 0.43 5.87
N VAL A 198 -23.30 1.41 6.51
CA VAL A 198 -23.48 1.67 7.95
C VAL A 198 -24.93 2.08 8.26
N LYS A 199 -25.52 2.94 7.43
CA LYS A 199 -26.91 3.36 7.60
C LYS A 199 -27.87 2.17 7.46
N GLU A 200 -27.74 1.36 6.43
CA GLU A 200 -28.54 0.15 6.22
C GLU A 200 -28.43 -0.84 7.39
N PHE A 201 -27.23 -0.98 7.97
CA PHE A 201 -27.02 -1.81 9.15
C PHE A 201 -27.75 -1.28 10.39
N LEU A 202 -27.79 0.05 10.58
CA LEU A 202 -28.42 0.67 11.76
C LEU A 202 -29.95 0.72 11.66
N GLU A 203 -30.49 0.72 10.44
CA GLU A 203 -31.92 0.84 10.18
C GLU A 203 -32.64 -0.52 9.98
N GLY A 204 -31.90 -1.59 9.73
CA GLY A 204 -32.42 -2.97 9.49
C GLY A 204 -32.42 -3.80 10.73
#